data_19cda0337f63829e69ba0373a0aaa903
#
_entry.id   19cda0337f63829e69ba0373a0aaa903
#
_cell.length_a   1.000
_cell.length_b   1.000
_cell.length_c   1.000
_cell.angle_alpha   90.00
_cell.angle_beta   90.00
_cell.angle_gamma   90.00
#
_symmetry.space_group_name_H-M   'P 1'
#
loop_
_entity.id
_entity.type
_entity.pdbx_description
1 polymer ?
#
loop_
_entity_poly.entity_id
_entity_poly.type
_entity_poly.pdbx_seq_one_letter_code
_entity_poly.pdbx_strand_id
1 'polypeptide(L)'
;MQISANDWQKYVSKLSAINTKAGELLQAYIDKHGLNDIESVITYAHALVTKYGEAGSELACQMYDALAEAQGAYVNPAEPAAIANRHEVAGALLKTQGTGNMIPAIERLVKTAASDTMLKNAKRDNAEWAWVSHGDTCAFCMHLSSLGWMPASKAILRGEHAEHIHANCDCEFAIRFDGKSSVEGYDPHKFKLIYDSADGKTSLDKLNAIRRQMYPLIKEERNAKRRELYGARKILNPLDNPFKDPNTKLEISIQKQRKHIPGTIEYENYKREFEKIGRYGPSILYINEDDCQELVKNYHGKGIVRTDLYGKIIPEELIVSNDIVIGEAVNNIDGNTAPTTIFKIHYSKGGTHISPDYPSKKEK
;
A
#
# COMPACT_ATOMS: atom_id res chain seq x y z
N MET A 1 -27.41 17.70 -18.59
CA MET A 1 -27.81 16.34 -18.17
C MET A 1 -27.09 15.97 -16.88
N GLN A 2 -27.66 15.09 -16.05
CA GLN A 2 -27.00 14.56 -14.89
C GLN A 2 -26.77 13.05 -15.09
N ILE A 3 -25.52 12.61 -14.98
CA ILE A 3 -25.17 11.18 -15.00
C ILE A 3 -25.60 10.62 -13.65
N SER A 4 -26.46 9.59 -13.63
CA SER A 4 -26.92 9.03 -12.35
C SER A 4 -25.77 8.48 -11.53
N ALA A 5 -25.82 8.64 -10.21
CA ALA A 5 -24.83 8.07 -9.30
C ALA A 5 -24.70 6.55 -9.48
N ASN A 6 -25.82 5.86 -9.76
CA ASN A 6 -25.84 4.43 -9.97
C ASN A 6 -25.09 3.99 -11.26
N ASP A 7 -25.29 4.70 -12.38
CA ASP A 7 -24.62 4.35 -13.63
C ASP A 7 -23.14 4.67 -13.58
N TRP A 8 -22.78 5.79 -12.94
CA TRP A 8 -21.40 6.12 -12.65
C TRP A 8 -20.73 5.04 -11.78
N GLN A 9 -21.40 4.62 -10.70
CA GLN A 9 -20.92 3.56 -9.82
C GLN A 9 -20.72 2.24 -10.56
N LYS A 10 -21.63 1.85 -11.43
CA LYS A 10 -21.49 0.64 -12.25
C LYS A 10 -20.25 0.68 -13.14
N TYR A 11 -19.98 1.84 -13.76
CA TYR A 11 -18.79 2.03 -14.58
C TYR A 11 -17.51 1.89 -13.75
N VAL A 12 -17.41 2.64 -12.65
CA VAL A 12 -16.26 2.60 -11.75
C VAL A 12 -16.02 1.19 -11.20
N SER A 13 -17.10 0.49 -10.78
CA SER A 13 -17.00 -0.87 -10.25
C SER A 13 -16.51 -1.88 -11.29
N LYS A 14 -16.91 -1.74 -12.56
CA LYS A 14 -16.40 -2.59 -13.64
C LYS A 14 -14.91 -2.36 -13.89
N LEU A 15 -14.46 -1.10 -13.93
CA LEU A 15 -13.04 -0.76 -14.07
C LEU A 15 -12.22 -1.31 -12.87
N SER A 16 -12.72 -1.12 -11.66
CA SER A 16 -12.07 -1.65 -10.46
C SER A 16 -11.94 -3.17 -10.52
N ALA A 17 -12.98 -3.90 -10.95
CA ALA A 17 -12.95 -5.34 -11.11
C ALA A 17 -11.90 -5.81 -12.15
N ILE A 18 -11.76 -5.08 -13.26
CA ILE A 18 -10.73 -5.34 -14.30
C ILE A 18 -9.33 -5.19 -13.68
N ASN A 19 -9.08 -4.09 -12.97
CA ASN A 19 -7.79 -3.80 -12.36
C ASN A 19 -7.42 -4.85 -11.29
N THR A 20 -8.34 -5.12 -10.37
CA THR A 20 -8.16 -6.10 -9.29
C THR A 20 -7.88 -7.49 -9.86
N LYS A 21 -8.59 -7.89 -10.92
CA LYS A 21 -8.38 -9.20 -11.54
C LYS A 21 -6.98 -9.39 -12.11
N ALA A 22 -6.42 -8.35 -12.72
CA ALA A 22 -5.04 -8.37 -13.18
C ALA A 22 -4.05 -8.54 -11.99
N GLY A 23 -4.28 -7.81 -10.90
CA GLY A 23 -3.48 -7.92 -9.68
C GLY A 23 -3.54 -9.30 -9.03
N GLU A 24 -4.74 -9.86 -8.86
CA GLU A 24 -4.95 -11.21 -8.32
C GLU A 24 -4.21 -12.29 -9.11
N LEU A 25 -4.28 -12.22 -10.44
CA LEU A 25 -3.62 -13.21 -11.31
C LEU A 25 -2.10 -13.08 -11.25
N LEU A 26 -1.56 -11.87 -11.19
CA LEU A 26 -0.13 -11.68 -10.99
C LEU A 26 0.31 -12.18 -9.62
N GLN A 27 -0.45 -11.90 -8.57
CA GLN A 27 -0.14 -12.41 -7.22
C GLN A 27 -0.12 -13.94 -7.21
N ALA A 28 -1.15 -14.58 -7.77
CA ALA A 28 -1.22 -16.05 -7.86
C ALA A 28 -0.05 -16.65 -8.66
N TYR A 29 0.40 -15.97 -9.72
CA TYR A 29 1.57 -16.38 -10.48
C TYR A 29 2.84 -16.30 -9.64
N ILE A 30 3.05 -15.19 -8.93
CA ILE A 30 4.21 -14.99 -8.06
C ILE A 30 4.21 -16.00 -6.90
N ASP A 31 3.05 -16.26 -6.29
CA ASP A 31 2.91 -17.23 -5.20
C ASP A 31 3.30 -18.65 -5.65
N LYS A 32 2.98 -19.00 -6.89
CA LYS A 32 3.27 -20.32 -7.47
C LYS A 32 4.70 -20.48 -7.94
N HIS A 33 5.28 -19.47 -8.58
CA HIS A 33 6.57 -19.56 -9.28
C HIS A 33 7.70 -18.82 -8.57
N GLY A 34 7.39 -17.96 -7.60
CA GLY A 34 8.38 -17.12 -6.92
C GLY A 34 8.86 -15.96 -7.78
N LEU A 35 9.92 -15.29 -7.31
CA LEU A 35 10.55 -14.13 -7.96
C LEU A 35 11.98 -14.42 -8.46
N ASN A 36 12.41 -15.69 -8.45
CA ASN A 36 13.77 -16.03 -8.87
C ASN A 36 13.99 -15.81 -10.38
N ASP A 37 12.97 -16.04 -11.17
CA ASP A 37 12.94 -15.73 -12.60
C ASP A 37 12.05 -14.50 -12.83
N ILE A 38 12.64 -13.33 -12.60
CA ILE A 38 11.92 -12.05 -12.75
C ILE A 38 11.51 -11.79 -14.20
N GLU A 39 12.22 -12.35 -15.17
CA GLU A 39 11.93 -12.18 -16.58
C GLU A 39 10.61 -12.87 -16.98
N SER A 40 10.36 -14.06 -16.48
CA SER A 40 9.07 -14.73 -16.62
C SER A 40 7.94 -13.98 -15.93
N VAL A 41 8.18 -13.36 -14.76
CA VAL A 41 7.21 -12.51 -14.08
C VAL A 41 6.87 -11.27 -14.91
N ILE A 42 7.88 -10.60 -15.49
CA ILE A 42 7.69 -9.44 -16.38
C ILE A 42 6.87 -9.85 -17.62
N THR A 43 7.18 -10.97 -18.22
CA THR A 43 6.48 -11.48 -19.41
C THR A 43 5.00 -11.75 -19.10
N TYR A 44 4.72 -12.40 -17.98
CA TYR A 44 3.35 -12.68 -17.55
C TYR A 44 2.60 -11.40 -17.18
N ALA A 45 3.23 -10.50 -16.44
CA ALA A 45 2.65 -9.21 -16.09
C ALA A 45 2.33 -8.34 -17.33
N HIS A 46 3.22 -8.34 -18.32
CA HIS A 46 2.96 -7.63 -19.58
C HIS A 46 1.74 -8.21 -20.31
N ALA A 47 1.59 -9.53 -20.37
CA ALA A 47 0.40 -10.16 -20.96
C ALA A 47 -0.88 -9.77 -20.20
N LEU A 48 -0.82 -9.67 -18.86
CA LEU A 48 -1.94 -9.21 -18.04
C LEU A 48 -2.27 -7.73 -18.31
N VAL A 49 -1.26 -6.85 -18.33
CA VAL A 49 -1.44 -5.41 -18.61
C VAL A 49 -2.03 -5.21 -19.99
N THR A 50 -1.58 -5.94 -21.01
CA THR A 50 -2.15 -5.89 -22.36
C THR A 50 -3.61 -6.31 -22.33
N LYS A 51 -3.92 -7.51 -21.85
CA LYS A 51 -5.29 -8.05 -21.87
C LYS A 51 -6.29 -7.20 -21.07
N TYR A 52 -5.93 -6.83 -19.84
CA TYR A 52 -6.83 -6.09 -18.95
C TYR A 52 -6.82 -4.58 -19.24
N GLY A 53 -5.72 -4.04 -19.76
CA GLY A 53 -5.65 -2.69 -20.29
C GLY A 53 -6.55 -2.50 -21.51
N GLU A 54 -6.56 -3.47 -22.46
CA GLU A 54 -7.49 -3.48 -23.60
C GLU A 54 -8.95 -3.50 -23.12
N ALA A 55 -9.29 -4.38 -22.18
CA ALA A 55 -10.64 -4.45 -21.62
C ALA A 55 -11.07 -3.15 -20.93
N GLY A 56 -10.15 -2.52 -20.15
CA GLY A 56 -10.40 -1.22 -19.51
C GLY A 56 -10.58 -0.09 -20.53
N SER A 57 -9.74 -0.04 -21.55
CA SER A 57 -9.83 0.95 -22.63
C SER A 57 -11.11 0.82 -23.43
N GLU A 58 -11.53 -0.41 -23.75
CA GLU A 58 -12.80 -0.66 -24.45
C GLU A 58 -14.00 -0.18 -23.62
N LEU A 59 -14.03 -0.50 -22.31
CA LEU A 59 -15.06 -0.01 -21.41
C LEU A 59 -15.06 1.52 -21.32
N ALA A 60 -13.89 2.16 -21.37
CA ALA A 60 -13.76 3.61 -21.38
C ALA A 60 -14.27 4.22 -22.71
N CYS A 61 -14.00 3.58 -23.86
CA CYS A 61 -14.57 4.00 -25.15
C CYS A 61 -16.10 3.94 -25.10
N GLN A 62 -16.68 2.84 -24.64
CA GLN A 62 -18.14 2.69 -24.52
C GLN A 62 -18.75 3.75 -23.60
N MET A 63 -18.10 4.07 -22.50
CA MET A 63 -18.57 5.11 -21.58
C MET A 63 -18.47 6.50 -22.23
N TYR A 64 -17.38 6.78 -22.95
CA TYR A 64 -17.19 8.05 -23.65
C TYR A 64 -18.27 8.28 -24.71
N ASP A 65 -18.51 7.28 -25.54
CA ASP A 65 -19.52 7.34 -26.61
C ASP A 65 -20.94 7.48 -26.04
N ALA A 66 -21.25 6.76 -24.96
CA ALA A 66 -22.53 6.90 -24.26
C ALA A 66 -22.72 8.28 -23.65
N LEU A 67 -21.65 8.91 -23.12
CA LEU A 67 -21.68 10.27 -22.61
C LEU A 67 -21.90 11.30 -23.74
N ALA A 68 -21.26 11.10 -24.89
CA ALA A 68 -21.43 11.97 -26.05
C ALA A 68 -22.86 11.90 -26.59
N GLU A 69 -23.41 10.70 -26.79
CA GLU A 69 -24.77 10.47 -27.25
C GLU A 69 -25.79 11.11 -26.28
N ALA A 70 -25.66 10.82 -24.99
CA ALA A 70 -26.58 11.32 -23.98
C ALA A 70 -26.56 12.85 -23.81
N GLN A 71 -25.46 13.50 -24.17
CA GLN A 71 -25.33 14.97 -24.17
C GLN A 71 -25.59 15.60 -25.56
N GLY A 72 -25.92 14.79 -26.57
CA GLY A 72 -26.20 15.26 -27.94
C GLY A 72 -24.94 15.79 -28.63
N ALA A 73 -23.77 15.33 -28.28
CA ALA A 73 -22.53 15.73 -28.92
C ALA A 73 -22.26 14.88 -30.18
N TYR A 74 -21.89 15.55 -31.29
CA TYR A 74 -21.50 14.90 -32.52
C TYR A 74 -19.97 14.74 -32.54
N VAL A 75 -19.48 13.61 -32.14
CA VAL A 75 -18.05 13.28 -32.09
C VAL A 75 -17.78 11.98 -32.83
N ASN A 76 -16.53 11.75 -33.20
CA ASN A 76 -16.14 10.47 -33.78
C ASN A 76 -16.18 9.40 -32.65
N PRO A 77 -16.40 8.11 -32.96
CA PRO A 77 -16.30 7.03 -32.04
C PRO A 77 -15.00 7.09 -31.20
N ALA A 78 -15.08 6.77 -29.94
CA ALA A 78 -13.92 6.79 -29.08
C ALA A 78 -12.87 5.76 -29.52
N GLU A 79 -11.61 6.14 -29.41
CA GLU A 79 -10.47 5.27 -29.73
C GLU A 79 -9.67 4.95 -28.48
N PRO A 80 -9.22 3.70 -28.28
CA PRO A 80 -8.41 3.33 -27.14
C PRO A 80 -7.05 4.07 -27.15
N ALA A 81 -6.54 4.38 -25.99
CA ALA A 81 -5.18 4.88 -25.83
C ALA A 81 -4.16 3.74 -25.94
N ALA A 82 -2.88 4.10 -26.05
CA ALA A 82 -1.80 3.12 -26.01
C ALA A 82 -1.72 2.46 -24.63
N ILE A 83 -1.49 1.15 -24.62
CA ILE A 83 -1.31 0.37 -23.41
C ILE A 83 0.19 0.34 -23.07
N ALA A 84 0.52 0.28 -21.78
CA ALA A 84 1.89 0.22 -21.33
C ALA A 84 2.65 -0.96 -21.96
N ASN A 85 3.77 -0.64 -22.58
CA ASN A 85 4.61 -1.61 -23.24
C ASN A 85 5.44 -2.44 -22.25
N ARG A 86 6.13 -3.48 -22.76
CA ARG A 86 6.92 -4.37 -21.92
C ARG A 86 8.02 -3.66 -21.10
N HIS A 87 8.61 -2.59 -21.65
CA HIS A 87 9.66 -1.84 -20.95
C HIS A 87 9.08 -1.06 -19.74
N GLU A 88 7.92 -0.44 -19.92
CA GLU A 88 7.22 0.26 -18.83
C GLU A 88 6.77 -0.70 -17.73
N VAL A 89 6.25 -1.88 -18.10
CA VAL A 89 5.87 -2.94 -17.16
C VAL A 89 7.11 -3.44 -16.39
N ALA A 90 8.20 -3.70 -17.09
CA ALA A 90 9.46 -4.11 -16.47
C ALA A 90 9.99 -3.05 -15.49
N GLY A 91 9.99 -1.78 -15.91
CA GLY A 91 10.39 -0.66 -15.06
C GLY A 91 9.54 -0.55 -13.79
N ALA A 92 8.22 -0.71 -13.89
CA ALA A 92 7.31 -0.68 -12.75
C ALA A 92 7.58 -1.83 -11.77
N LEU A 93 7.77 -3.05 -12.26
CA LEU A 93 8.04 -4.23 -11.43
C LEU A 93 9.41 -4.14 -10.74
N LEU A 94 10.47 -3.84 -11.49
CA LEU A 94 11.83 -3.75 -10.94
C LEU A 94 11.95 -2.64 -9.89
N LYS A 95 11.31 -1.48 -10.11
CA LYS A 95 11.29 -0.38 -9.15
C LYS A 95 10.56 -0.75 -7.84
N THR A 96 9.59 -1.65 -7.92
CA THR A 96 8.75 -2.04 -6.78
C THR A 96 9.11 -3.39 -6.18
N GLN A 97 10.08 -4.10 -6.75
CA GLN A 97 10.57 -5.37 -6.23
C GLN A 97 11.08 -5.22 -4.79
N GLY A 98 10.65 -6.09 -3.91
CA GLY A 98 11.01 -6.06 -2.47
C GLY A 98 10.27 -5.02 -1.63
N THR A 99 9.43 -4.17 -2.22
CA THR A 99 8.66 -3.15 -1.47
C THR A 99 7.24 -3.60 -1.11
N GLY A 100 6.77 -4.74 -1.61
CA GLY A 100 5.38 -5.19 -1.50
C GLY A 100 4.41 -4.46 -2.44
N ASN A 101 4.91 -3.62 -3.36
CA ASN A 101 4.08 -2.79 -4.24
C ASN A 101 4.06 -3.25 -5.70
N MET A 102 4.54 -4.46 -6.02
CA MET A 102 4.56 -4.97 -7.40
C MET A 102 3.13 -5.12 -7.97
N ILE A 103 2.23 -5.69 -7.21
CA ILE A 103 0.82 -5.85 -7.62
C ILE A 103 0.14 -4.50 -7.84
N PRO A 104 0.15 -3.57 -6.86
CA PRO A 104 -0.38 -2.23 -7.07
C PRO A 104 0.22 -1.48 -8.26
N ALA A 105 1.49 -1.71 -8.60
CA ALA A 105 2.11 -1.07 -9.76
C ALA A 105 1.51 -1.56 -11.09
N ILE A 106 1.19 -2.84 -11.19
CA ILE A 106 0.55 -3.43 -12.38
C ILE A 106 -0.92 -3.03 -12.47
N GLU A 107 -1.66 -3.07 -11.37
CA GLU A 107 -3.05 -2.56 -11.33
C GLU A 107 -3.13 -1.11 -11.79
N ARG A 108 -2.16 -0.28 -11.39
CA ARG A 108 -2.05 1.11 -11.86
C ARG A 108 -1.86 1.20 -13.38
N LEU A 109 -1.00 0.38 -13.98
CA LEU A 109 -0.80 0.40 -15.44
C LEU A 109 -2.06 -0.01 -16.20
N VAL A 110 -2.81 -0.98 -15.69
CA VAL A 110 -4.11 -1.37 -16.26
C VAL A 110 -5.11 -0.22 -16.16
N LYS A 111 -5.21 0.41 -14.98
CA LYS A 111 -6.10 1.56 -14.75
C LYS A 111 -5.77 2.75 -15.66
N THR A 112 -4.48 3.04 -15.84
CA THR A 112 -4.00 4.14 -16.68
C THR A 112 -4.50 4.02 -18.12
N ALA A 113 -4.60 2.80 -18.67
CA ALA A 113 -5.09 2.58 -20.04
C ALA A 113 -6.52 3.12 -20.25
N ALA A 114 -7.43 2.86 -19.31
CA ALA A 114 -8.80 3.40 -19.35
C ALA A 114 -8.83 4.92 -19.18
N SER A 115 -8.09 5.44 -18.23
CA SER A 115 -8.03 6.88 -17.93
C SER A 115 -7.44 7.66 -19.11
N ASP A 116 -6.36 7.17 -19.70
CA ASP A 116 -5.74 7.79 -20.88
C ASP A 116 -6.66 7.73 -22.10
N THR A 117 -7.47 6.68 -22.22
CA THR A 117 -8.50 6.58 -23.26
C THR A 117 -9.53 7.70 -23.15
N MET A 118 -10.05 7.95 -21.93
CA MET A 118 -10.99 9.05 -21.69
C MET A 118 -10.37 10.40 -22.05
N LEU A 119 -9.14 10.67 -21.56
CA LEU A 119 -8.45 11.94 -21.80
C LEU A 119 -8.01 12.15 -23.25
N LYS A 120 -7.58 11.09 -23.95
CA LYS A 120 -7.22 11.14 -25.38
C LYS A 120 -8.40 11.64 -26.21
N ASN A 121 -9.56 11.04 -26.00
CA ASN A 121 -10.78 11.38 -26.74
C ASN A 121 -11.32 12.76 -26.34
N ALA A 122 -11.33 13.08 -25.05
CA ALA A 122 -11.73 14.41 -24.57
C ALA A 122 -10.87 15.53 -25.18
N LYS A 123 -9.56 15.29 -25.34
CA LYS A 123 -8.66 16.23 -26.01
C LYS A 123 -8.93 16.35 -27.51
N ARG A 124 -9.19 15.22 -28.19
CA ARG A 124 -9.56 15.22 -29.63
C ARG A 124 -10.78 16.09 -29.88
N ASP A 125 -11.80 15.95 -29.03
CA ASP A 125 -13.11 16.55 -29.21
C ASP A 125 -13.26 17.88 -28.45
N ASN A 126 -12.19 18.40 -27.86
CA ASN A 126 -12.17 19.62 -27.03
C ASN A 126 -13.26 19.63 -25.93
N ALA A 127 -13.50 18.46 -25.34
CA ALA A 127 -14.44 18.30 -24.24
C ALA A 127 -13.82 18.75 -22.90
N GLU A 128 -14.66 18.96 -21.91
CA GLU A 128 -14.22 19.17 -20.53
C GLU A 128 -14.18 17.83 -19.78
N TRP A 129 -13.28 17.76 -18.82
CA TRP A 129 -13.14 16.60 -17.96
C TRP A 129 -13.06 17.02 -16.49
N ALA A 130 -13.45 16.12 -15.58
CA ALA A 130 -13.31 16.31 -14.15
C ALA A 130 -12.81 15.03 -13.48
N TRP A 131 -12.04 15.20 -12.44
CA TRP A 131 -11.65 14.11 -11.55
C TRP A 131 -12.76 13.85 -10.56
N VAL A 132 -13.50 12.79 -10.74
CA VAL A 132 -14.59 12.40 -9.86
C VAL A 132 -14.09 11.39 -8.85
N SER A 133 -13.94 11.84 -7.63
CA SER A 133 -13.56 10.97 -6.51
C SER A 133 -14.74 10.11 -6.08
N HIS A 134 -14.43 8.92 -5.63
CA HIS A 134 -15.41 7.92 -5.22
C HIS A 134 -14.97 7.21 -3.95
N GLY A 135 -15.92 6.93 -3.03
CA GLY A 135 -15.61 6.22 -1.79
C GLY A 135 -14.62 6.96 -0.89
N ASP A 136 -13.63 6.25 -0.38
CA ASP A 136 -12.60 6.75 0.55
C ASP A 136 -11.55 7.59 -0.19
N THR A 137 -11.91 8.82 -0.47
CA THR A 137 -11.08 9.75 -1.24
C THR A 137 -9.84 10.18 -0.46
N CYS A 138 -8.66 9.86 -0.98
CA CYS A 138 -7.41 10.33 -0.37
C CYS A 138 -7.20 11.84 -0.54
N ALA A 139 -6.35 12.45 0.29
CA ALA A 139 -6.09 13.89 0.26
C ALA A 139 -5.67 14.41 -1.12
N PHE A 140 -4.92 13.62 -1.89
CA PHE A 140 -4.50 13.99 -3.24
C PHE A 140 -5.70 14.01 -4.21
N CYS A 141 -6.56 12.99 -4.17
CA CYS A 141 -7.77 12.95 -4.98
C CYS A 141 -8.77 14.03 -4.59
N MET A 142 -8.87 14.41 -3.31
CA MET A 142 -9.65 15.57 -2.88
C MET A 142 -9.17 16.86 -3.54
N HIS A 143 -7.85 17.06 -3.60
CA HIS A 143 -7.28 18.22 -4.30
C HIS A 143 -7.63 18.18 -5.80
N LEU A 144 -7.43 17.05 -6.49
CA LEU A 144 -7.78 16.94 -7.90
C LEU A 144 -9.27 17.16 -8.16
N SER A 145 -10.14 16.55 -7.34
CA SER A 145 -11.59 16.75 -7.44
C SER A 145 -12.02 18.18 -7.15
N SER A 146 -11.25 18.94 -6.35
CA SER A 146 -11.52 20.35 -6.06
C SER A 146 -11.30 21.29 -7.25
N LEU A 147 -10.57 20.84 -8.27
CA LEU A 147 -10.31 21.61 -9.49
C LEU A 147 -11.57 21.73 -10.37
N GLY A 148 -12.56 20.85 -10.17
CA GLY A 148 -13.80 20.85 -10.93
C GLY A 148 -13.59 20.45 -12.39
N TRP A 149 -14.44 20.98 -13.25
CA TRP A 149 -14.39 20.72 -14.68
C TRP A 149 -13.32 21.57 -15.34
N MET A 150 -12.48 20.93 -16.15
CA MET A 150 -11.34 21.54 -16.83
C MET A 150 -11.38 21.24 -18.32
N PRO A 151 -10.94 22.18 -19.19
CA PRO A 151 -10.82 21.90 -20.61
C PRO A 151 -9.70 20.88 -20.86
N ALA A 152 -9.91 19.96 -21.80
CA ALA A 152 -8.91 18.98 -22.21
C ALA A 152 -7.83 19.60 -23.12
N SER A 153 -7.17 20.66 -22.67
CA SER A 153 -6.09 21.31 -23.41
C SER A 153 -4.76 20.59 -23.28
N LYS A 154 -3.84 20.80 -24.26
CA LYS A 154 -2.47 20.23 -24.21
C LYS A 154 -1.69 20.59 -22.96
N ALA A 155 -1.90 21.79 -22.43
CA ALA A 155 -1.18 22.27 -21.25
C ALA A 155 -1.60 21.53 -19.98
N ILE A 156 -2.88 21.27 -19.82
CA ILE A 156 -3.44 20.55 -18.65
C ILE A 156 -3.09 19.06 -18.70
N LEU A 157 -3.10 18.44 -19.89
CA LEU A 157 -2.77 17.02 -20.05
C LEU A 157 -1.27 16.72 -19.97
N ARG A 158 -0.40 17.72 -20.17
CA ARG A 158 1.06 17.57 -19.97
C ARG A 158 1.51 17.66 -18.52
N GLY A 159 0.66 18.16 -17.66
CA GLY A 159 0.95 18.34 -16.25
C GLY A 159 0.44 17.16 -15.42
N GLU A 160 1.11 16.02 -15.45
CA GLU A 160 1.20 15.13 -14.28
C GLU A 160 -0.04 14.30 -13.88
N HIS A 161 -1.23 14.42 -14.55
CA HIS A 161 -2.44 13.79 -14.01
C HIS A 161 -2.48 12.27 -14.21
N ALA A 162 -2.03 11.76 -15.35
CA ALA A 162 -1.94 10.31 -15.59
C ALA A 162 -0.80 9.67 -14.77
N GLU A 163 0.29 10.43 -14.49
CA GLU A 163 1.41 9.95 -13.70
C GLU A 163 1.08 9.79 -12.21
N HIS A 164 0.03 10.43 -11.72
CA HIS A 164 -0.37 10.42 -10.31
C HIS A 164 -1.52 9.46 -9.98
N ILE A 165 -2.01 8.69 -10.95
CA ILE A 165 -2.96 7.60 -10.68
C ILE A 165 -2.24 6.56 -9.82
N HIS A 166 -2.76 6.34 -8.60
CA HIS A 166 -2.26 5.27 -7.74
C HIS A 166 -3.24 4.09 -7.69
N ALA A 167 -2.71 2.89 -7.50
CA ALA A 167 -3.43 1.64 -7.65
C ALA A 167 -4.71 1.52 -6.78
N ASN A 168 -4.68 2.06 -5.58
CA ASN A 168 -5.80 1.99 -4.63
C ASN A 168 -6.72 3.22 -4.72
N CYS A 169 -6.80 3.87 -5.87
CA CYS A 169 -7.64 5.04 -6.07
C CYS A 169 -8.86 4.66 -6.93
N ASP A 170 -10.05 4.84 -6.40
CA ASP A 170 -11.31 4.59 -7.12
C ASP A 170 -11.81 5.81 -7.91
N CYS A 171 -10.99 6.87 -8.01
CA CYS A 171 -11.32 8.06 -8.75
C CYS A 171 -11.20 7.81 -10.25
N GLU A 172 -12.17 8.33 -11.02
CA GLU A 172 -12.20 8.20 -12.48
C GLU A 172 -12.48 9.55 -13.14
N PHE A 173 -12.20 9.66 -14.44
CA PHE A 173 -12.48 10.86 -15.22
C PHE A 173 -13.90 10.84 -15.77
N ALA A 174 -14.67 11.88 -15.44
CA ALA A 174 -15.92 12.17 -16.11
C ALA A 174 -15.70 13.17 -17.24
N ILE A 175 -16.45 13.03 -18.34
CA ILE A 175 -16.36 13.88 -19.52
C ILE A 175 -17.68 14.61 -19.73
N ARG A 176 -17.60 15.89 -20.12
CA ARG A 176 -18.77 16.63 -20.57
C ARG A 176 -18.46 17.45 -21.83
N PHE A 177 -19.47 17.57 -22.68
CA PHE A 177 -19.39 18.26 -23.96
C PHE A 177 -20.17 19.58 -23.95
N ASP A 178 -21.15 19.73 -23.07
CA ASP A 178 -22.15 20.78 -23.06
C ASP A 178 -21.89 21.88 -22.01
N GLY A 179 -20.80 21.79 -21.27
CA GLY A 179 -20.44 22.72 -20.20
C GLY A 179 -21.40 22.70 -18.98
N LYS A 180 -22.42 21.84 -18.97
CA LYS A 180 -23.48 21.81 -17.95
C LYS A 180 -23.67 20.45 -17.29
N SER A 181 -23.44 19.37 -18.01
CA SER A 181 -23.58 18.01 -17.49
C SER A 181 -22.63 17.76 -16.34
N SER A 182 -23.06 16.95 -15.39
CA SER A 182 -22.26 16.56 -14.21
C SER A 182 -22.63 15.16 -13.75
N VAL A 183 -21.80 14.58 -12.90
CA VAL A 183 -22.08 13.33 -12.18
C VAL A 183 -22.88 13.67 -10.92
N GLU A 184 -23.95 12.92 -10.66
CA GLU A 184 -24.76 13.07 -9.47
C GLU A 184 -23.91 12.86 -8.21
N GLY A 185 -24.00 13.81 -7.28
CA GLY A 185 -23.21 13.79 -6.04
C GLY A 185 -21.77 14.33 -6.19
N TYR A 186 -21.31 14.65 -7.40
CA TYR A 186 -20.02 15.31 -7.59
C TYR A 186 -20.13 16.80 -7.25
N ASP A 187 -19.46 17.19 -6.18
CA ASP A 187 -19.41 18.58 -5.69
C ASP A 187 -17.95 19.01 -5.50
N PRO A 188 -17.33 19.61 -6.52
CA PRO A 188 -15.96 20.11 -6.43
C PRO A 188 -15.81 21.23 -5.39
N HIS A 189 -16.87 21.99 -5.10
CA HIS A 189 -16.82 23.07 -4.14
C HIS A 189 -16.61 22.55 -2.71
N LYS A 190 -17.23 21.43 -2.36
CA LYS A 190 -17.01 20.74 -1.08
C LYS A 190 -15.54 20.37 -0.88
N PHE A 191 -14.92 19.78 -1.89
CA PHE A 191 -13.50 19.43 -1.84
C PHE A 191 -12.59 20.66 -1.82
N LYS A 192 -12.98 21.73 -2.53
CA LYS A 192 -12.28 23.01 -2.52
C LYS A 192 -12.28 23.65 -1.14
N LEU A 193 -13.40 23.64 -0.44
CA LEU A 193 -13.49 24.14 0.94
C LEU A 193 -12.54 23.39 1.88
N ILE A 194 -12.48 22.06 1.77
CA ILE A 194 -11.54 21.23 2.56
C ILE A 194 -10.09 21.61 2.24
N TYR A 195 -9.75 21.75 0.96
CA TYR A 195 -8.40 22.09 0.54
C TYR A 195 -7.99 23.51 0.94
N ASP A 196 -8.88 24.49 0.77
CA ASP A 196 -8.62 25.90 1.09
C ASP A 196 -8.50 26.12 2.60
N SER A 197 -9.26 25.39 3.42
CA SER A 197 -9.19 25.45 4.88
C SER A 197 -7.99 24.73 5.48
N ALA A 198 -7.27 23.94 4.69
CA ALA A 198 -6.11 23.21 5.18
C ALA A 198 -4.91 24.13 5.42
N ASP A 199 -4.26 23.96 6.56
CA ASP A 199 -3.05 24.71 6.93
C ASP A 199 -1.88 24.40 5.98
N GLY A 200 -1.18 25.45 5.57
CA GLY A 200 0.03 25.32 4.76
C GLY A 200 0.20 26.41 3.71
N LYS A 201 1.44 26.70 3.37
CA LYS A 201 1.82 27.71 2.37
C LYS A 201 1.92 27.13 0.96
N THR A 202 2.27 25.86 0.86
CA THR A 202 2.39 25.15 -0.42
C THR A 202 1.29 24.09 -0.57
N SER A 203 1.04 23.63 -1.80
CA SER A 203 0.12 22.53 -2.06
C SER A 203 0.50 21.27 -1.28
N LEU A 204 1.79 20.99 -1.14
CA LEU A 204 2.27 19.85 -0.38
C LEU A 204 1.97 19.98 1.12
N ASP A 205 2.13 21.18 1.69
CA ASP A 205 1.80 21.43 3.10
C ASP A 205 0.31 21.21 3.35
N LYS A 206 -0.56 21.74 2.48
CA LYS A 206 -2.00 21.56 2.55
C LYS A 206 -2.41 20.08 2.44
N LEU A 207 -1.85 19.36 1.47
CA LEU A 207 -2.07 17.92 1.33
C LEU A 207 -1.64 17.14 2.58
N ASN A 208 -0.52 17.50 3.18
CA ASN A 208 -0.05 16.88 4.42
C ASN A 208 -0.93 17.23 5.62
N ALA A 209 -1.49 18.44 5.68
CA ALA A 209 -2.45 18.82 6.70
C ALA A 209 -3.75 18.00 6.58
N ILE A 210 -4.29 17.84 5.36
CA ILE A 210 -5.47 17.01 5.10
C ILE A 210 -5.18 15.55 5.47
N ARG A 211 -4.03 15.00 5.08
CA ARG A 211 -3.61 13.64 5.45
C ARG A 211 -3.59 13.43 6.96
N ARG A 212 -3.08 14.41 7.71
CA ARG A 212 -3.07 14.34 9.19
C ARG A 212 -4.48 14.35 9.79
N GLN A 213 -5.40 15.13 9.23
CA GLN A 213 -6.81 15.14 9.66
C GLN A 213 -7.52 13.82 9.34
N MET A 214 -7.23 13.23 8.18
CA MET A 214 -7.80 11.93 7.78
C MET A 214 -7.14 10.74 8.50
N TYR A 215 -5.91 10.91 9.01
CA TYR A 215 -5.11 9.83 9.57
C TYR A 215 -5.81 9.04 10.71
N PRO A 216 -6.56 9.66 11.63
CA PRO A 216 -7.25 8.91 12.68
C PRO A 216 -8.26 7.91 12.13
N LEU A 217 -9.05 8.29 11.11
CA LEU A 217 -10.05 7.43 10.46
C LEU A 217 -9.37 6.27 9.72
N ILE A 218 -8.38 6.60 8.88
CA ILE A 218 -7.58 5.62 8.13
C ILE A 218 -6.80 4.70 9.08
N LYS A 219 -6.33 5.23 10.23
CA LYS A 219 -5.61 4.44 11.24
C LYS A 219 -6.48 3.36 11.84
N GLU A 220 -7.74 3.67 12.14
CA GLU A 220 -8.66 2.71 12.75
C GLU A 220 -9.02 1.58 11.78
N GLU A 221 -9.29 1.90 10.52
CA GLU A 221 -9.54 0.94 9.46
C GLU A 221 -8.30 0.06 9.17
N ARG A 222 -7.13 0.68 9.03
CA ARG A 222 -5.85 -0.05 8.88
C ARG A 222 -5.56 -0.96 10.08
N ASN A 223 -5.88 -0.50 11.29
CA ASN A 223 -5.69 -1.31 12.49
C ASN A 223 -6.71 -2.46 12.56
N ALA A 224 -7.95 -2.26 12.08
CA ALA A 224 -8.95 -3.31 11.94
C ALA A 224 -8.48 -4.38 10.94
N LYS A 225 -8.08 -3.95 9.73
CA LYS A 225 -7.53 -4.84 8.69
C LYS A 225 -6.24 -5.53 9.14
N ARG A 226 -5.38 -4.83 9.86
CA ARG A 226 -4.18 -5.42 10.48
C ARG A 226 -4.55 -6.46 11.54
N ARG A 227 -5.56 -6.20 12.39
CA ARG A 227 -6.03 -7.18 13.38
C ARG A 227 -6.58 -8.43 12.70
N GLU A 228 -7.33 -8.28 11.61
CA GLU A 228 -7.82 -9.39 10.79
C GLU A 228 -6.66 -10.20 10.19
N LEU A 229 -5.69 -9.52 9.57
CA LEU A 229 -4.49 -10.14 9.00
C LEU A 229 -3.61 -10.80 10.08
N TYR A 230 -3.46 -10.19 11.26
CA TYR A 230 -2.71 -10.81 12.36
C TYR A 230 -3.47 -12.02 12.94
N GLY A 231 -4.81 -12.00 12.93
CA GLY A 231 -5.64 -13.15 13.31
C GLY A 231 -5.53 -14.34 12.35
N ALA A 232 -5.17 -14.08 11.08
CA ALA A 232 -4.95 -15.11 10.07
C ALA A 232 -3.57 -15.78 10.14
N ARG A 233 -2.63 -15.23 10.92
CA ARG A 233 -1.32 -15.86 11.16
C ARG A 233 -1.51 -17.16 11.95
N LYS A 234 -1.12 -18.26 11.36
CA LYS A 234 -1.16 -19.55 12.05
C LYS A 234 -0.02 -19.64 13.05
N ILE A 235 -0.37 -20.04 14.28
CA ILE A 235 0.62 -20.47 15.27
C ILE A 235 0.97 -21.93 14.90
N LEU A 236 2.26 -22.21 14.78
CA LEU A 236 2.72 -23.58 14.54
C LEU A 236 2.50 -24.43 15.78
N ASN A 237 2.22 -25.72 15.57
CA ASN A 237 2.25 -26.67 16.67
C ASN A 237 3.65 -26.63 17.29
N PRO A 238 3.78 -26.59 18.63
CA PRO A 238 5.09 -26.60 19.29
C PRO A 238 5.98 -27.78 18.91
N LEU A 239 5.42 -28.90 18.46
CA LEU A 239 6.17 -30.06 17.96
C LEU A 239 6.82 -29.80 16.62
N ASP A 240 6.24 -28.91 15.80
CA ASP A 240 6.72 -28.57 14.45
C ASP A 240 7.65 -27.33 14.47
N ASN A 241 8.12 -26.92 15.62
CA ASN A 241 9.00 -25.76 15.75
C ASN A 241 10.36 -26.02 15.07
N PRO A 242 10.67 -25.33 13.97
CA PRO A 242 11.88 -25.58 13.20
C PRO A 242 13.17 -25.16 13.91
N PHE A 243 13.07 -24.32 14.93
CA PHE A 243 14.23 -23.85 15.68
C PHE A 243 14.72 -24.86 16.73
N LYS A 244 14.04 -26.01 16.87
CA LYS A 244 14.53 -27.18 17.61
C LYS A 244 15.62 -27.96 16.88
N ASP A 245 15.88 -27.63 15.60
CA ASP A 245 16.95 -28.28 14.85
C ASP A 245 18.29 -28.07 15.54
N PRO A 246 19.05 -29.13 15.82
CA PRO A 246 20.38 -29.04 16.46
C PRO A 246 21.40 -28.20 15.67
N ASN A 247 21.16 -28.00 14.36
CA ASN A 247 22.01 -27.18 13.50
C ASN A 247 21.60 -25.69 13.53
N THR A 248 20.58 -25.31 14.29
CA THR A 248 20.18 -23.90 14.43
C THR A 248 21.33 -23.12 15.07
N LYS A 249 21.78 -22.07 14.39
CA LYS A 249 22.82 -21.19 14.90
C LYS A 249 22.28 -20.35 16.06
N LEU A 250 22.85 -20.56 17.26
CA LEU A 250 22.40 -19.94 18.50
C LEU A 250 23.27 -18.78 18.96
N GLU A 251 24.48 -18.61 18.40
CA GLU A 251 25.34 -17.48 18.76
C GLU A 251 24.67 -16.16 18.44
N ILE A 252 24.74 -15.23 19.38
CA ILE A 252 24.19 -13.90 19.16
C ILE A 252 25.04 -13.11 18.16
N SER A 253 24.41 -12.37 17.31
CA SER A 253 25.03 -11.33 16.49
C SER A 253 25.18 -10.07 17.30
N ILE A 254 26.37 -9.80 17.82
CA ILE A 254 26.67 -8.62 18.67
C ILE A 254 26.14 -7.32 18.03
N GLN A 255 26.41 -7.11 16.74
CA GLN A 255 25.97 -5.94 16.02
C GLN A 255 24.44 -5.78 16.00
N LYS A 256 23.69 -6.88 15.85
CA LYS A 256 22.22 -6.85 15.89
C LYS A 256 21.70 -6.68 17.30
N GLN A 257 22.36 -7.31 18.28
CA GLN A 257 21.96 -7.24 19.68
C GLN A 257 22.10 -5.81 20.22
N ARG A 258 23.19 -5.13 19.89
CA ARG A 258 23.46 -3.75 20.30
C ARG A 258 22.44 -2.74 19.81
N LYS A 259 21.66 -3.05 18.78
CA LYS A 259 20.51 -2.21 18.36
C LYS A 259 19.45 -2.02 19.45
N HIS A 260 19.45 -2.86 20.46
CA HIS A 260 18.52 -2.80 21.60
C HIS A 260 19.19 -2.43 22.92
N ILE A 261 20.49 -2.13 22.94
CA ILE A 261 21.25 -1.75 24.13
C ILE A 261 21.57 -0.25 24.07
N PRO A 262 20.94 0.59 24.92
CA PRO A 262 21.19 2.02 24.95
C PRO A 262 22.66 2.36 25.16
N GLY A 263 23.12 3.46 24.55
CA GLY A 263 24.51 3.92 24.64
C GLY A 263 25.46 3.29 23.64
N THR A 264 25.00 2.33 22.80
CA THR A 264 25.79 1.78 21.70
C THR A 264 25.56 2.58 20.41
N ILE A 265 26.55 2.57 19.50
CA ILE A 265 26.43 3.25 18.20
C ILE A 265 25.30 2.62 17.38
N GLU A 266 25.14 1.32 17.44
CA GLU A 266 24.11 0.56 16.75
C GLU A 266 22.71 0.95 17.20
N TYR A 267 22.52 1.18 18.52
CA TYR A 267 21.26 1.66 19.09
C TYR A 267 20.91 3.07 18.56
N GLU A 268 21.87 3.99 18.64
CA GLU A 268 21.64 5.37 18.18
C GLU A 268 21.34 5.47 16.68
N ASN A 269 22.01 4.64 15.89
CA ASN A 269 21.74 4.55 14.45
C ASN A 269 20.33 3.98 14.19
N TYR A 270 19.96 2.92 14.90
CA TYR A 270 18.65 2.28 14.73
C TYR A 270 17.51 3.16 15.23
N LYS A 271 17.70 3.91 16.31
CA LYS A 271 16.76 4.93 16.79
C LYS A 271 16.50 5.99 15.71
N ARG A 272 17.55 6.49 15.06
CA ARG A 272 17.42 7.44 13.95
C ARG A 272 16.67 6.86 12.75
N GLU A 273 16.78 5.56 12.48
CA GLU A 273 15.98 4.90 11.45
C GLU A 273 14.48 4.93 11.79
N PHE A 274 14.10 4.71 13.05
CA PHE A 274 12.71 4.84 13.50
C PHE A 274 12.19 6.28 13.36
N GLU A 275 12.97 7.25 13.79
CA GLU A 275 12.63 8.68 13.70
C GLU A 275 12.39 9.12 12.23
N LYS A 276 13.24 8.69 11.29
CA LYS A 276 13.09 9.00 9.86
C LYS A 276 11.76 8.53 9.26
N ILE A 277 11.21 7.44 9.76
CA ILE A 277 9.93 6.89 9.29
C ILE A 277 8.75 7.27 10.20
N GLY A 278 8.96 8.22 11.13
CA GLY A 278 7.93 8.72 12.04
C GLY A 278 7.43 7.68 13.03
N ARG A 279 8.27 6.75 13.47
CA ARG A 279 7.95 5.73 14.46
C ARG A 279 8.73 5.95 15.75
N TYR A 280 8.21 5.38 16.85
CA TYR A 280 8.89 5.32 18.13
C TYR A 280 9.67 4.01 18.27
N GLY A 281 10.72 4.02 19.07
CA GLY A 281 11.56 2.84 19.29
C GLY A 281 13.04 3.13 19.07
N PRO A 282 13.87 2.11 19.10
CA PRO A 282 13.58 0.68 19.36
C PRO A 282 13.23 0.37 20.81
N SER A 283 12.66 -0.83 21.06
CA SER A 283 12.58 -1.38 22.42
C SER A 283 13.98 -1.60 22.98
N ILE A 284 14.16 -1.42 24.28
CA ILE A 284 15.46 -1.42 24.96
C ILE A 284 15.63 -2.59 25.93
N LEU A 285 16.83 -3.12 26.00
CA LEU A 285 17.24 -4.16 26.95
C LEU A 285 17.96 -3.53 28.17
N TYR A 286 17.70 -4.09 29.32
CA TYR A 286 18.38 -3.76 30.59
C TYR A 286 19.52 -4.73 30.92
N ILE A 287 19.66 -5.79 30.12
CA ILE A 287 20.63 -6.86 30.26
C ILE A 287 21.74 -6.73 29.20
N ASN A 288 22.89 -7.29 29.45
CA ASN A 288 24.05 -7.27 28.60
C ASN A 288 24.01 -8.39 27.50
N GLU A 289 25.04 -8.44 26.64
CA GLU A 289 25.11 -9.43 25.56
C GLU A 289 25.25 -10.87 26.10
N ASP A 290 25.97 -11.09 27.18
CA ASP A 290 26.18 -12.43 27.77
C ASP A 290 24.85 -12.97 28.34
N ASP A 291 24.09 -12.14 29.03
CA ASP A 291 22.75 -12.49 29.53
C ASP A 291 21.79 -12.79 28.36
N CYS A 292 21.88 -12.01 27.26
CA CYS A 292 21.12 -12.28 26.02
C CYS A 292 21.48 -13.65 25.43
N GLN A 293 22.75 -13.98 25.40
CA GLN A 293 23.22 -15.29 24.90
C GLN A 293 22.70 -16.44 25.78
N GLU A 294 22.65 -16.24 27.09
CA GLU A 294 22.12 -17.23 28.02
C GLU A 294 20.62 -17.43 27.83
N LEU A 295 19.86 -16.35 27.66
CA LEU A 295 18.43 -16.42 27.34
C LEU A 295 18.17 -17.18 26.02
N VAL A 296 18.96 -16.92 24.97
CA VAL A 296 18.83 -17.69 23.70
C VAL A 296 19.06 -19.17 23.98
N LYS A 297 20.10 -19.57 24.70
CA LYS A 297 20.39 -20.98 25.03
C LYS A 297 19.28 -21.64 25.83
N ASN A 298 18.68 -20.89 26.77
CA ASN A 298 17.68 -21.43 27.66
C ASN A 298 16.28 -21.55 27.04
N TYR A 299 15.96 -20.67 26.06
CA TYR A 299 14.59 -20.54 25.54
C TYR A 299 14.41 -20.91 24.06
N HIS A 300 15.50 -21.08 23.28
CA HIS A 300 15.36 -21.48 21.87
C HIS A 300 14.55 -22.78 21.71
N GLY A 301 13.75 -22.85 20.70
CA GLY A 301 12.90 -24.01 20.42
C GLY A 301 11.69 -24.17 21.36
N LYS A 302 11.49 -23.27 22.33
CA LYS A 302 10.41 -23.32 23.32
C LYS A 302 9.34 -22.24 23.10
N GLY A 303 9.59 -21.31 22.21
CA GLY A 303 8.73 -20.18 21.94
C GLY A 303 7.60 -20.46 20.97
N ILE A 304 6.72 -19.47 20.83
CA ILE A 304 5.62 -19.49 19.86
C ILE A 304 6.17 -19.05 18.50
N VAL A 305 6.08 -19.95 17.51
CA VAL A 305 6.45 -19.67 16.12
C VAL A 305 5.19 -19.39 15.34
N ARG A 306 5.27 -18.39 14.45
CA ARG A 306 4.14 -17.98 13.59
C ARG A 306 4.53 -18.03 12.13
N THR A 307 3.55 -18.22 11.27
CA THR A 307 3.71 -18.04 9.83
C THR A 307 3.30 -16.63 9.43
N ASP A 308 3.83 -16.16 8.30
CA ASP A 308 3.27 -15.00 7.62
C ASP A 308 1.92 -15.36 6.95
N LEU A 309 1.33 -14.40 6.24
CA LEU A 309 0.05 -14.58 5.55
C LEU A 309 0.07 -15.65 4.44
N TYR A 310 1.25 -15.98 3.95
CA TYR A 310 1.49 -16.95 2.88
C TYR A 310 1.88 -18.33 3.40
N GLY A 311 1.83 -18.52 4.73
CA GLY A 311 2.21 -19.77 5.37
C GLY A 311 3.73 -19.97 5.55
N LYS A 312 4.55 -18.97 5.19
CA LYS A 312 6.00 -19.03 5.41
C LYS A 312 6.32 -18.76 6.88
N ILE A 313 7.21 -19.56 7.44
CA ILE A 313 7.66 -19.41 8.82
C ILE A 313 8.39 -18.06 9.00
N ILE A 314 7.93 -17.27 9.97
CA ILE A 314 8.62 -16.05 10.39
C ILE A 314 9.83 -16.49 11.22
N PRO A 315 11.06 -16.04 10.91
CA PRO A 315 12.27 -16.51 11.58
C PRO A 315 12.44 -15.87 12.96
N GLU A 316 11.42 -16.02 13.80
CA GLU A 316 11.40 -15.54 15.18
C GLU A 316 10.57 -16.45 16.08
N GLU A 317 10.94 -16.53 17.34
CA GLU A 317 10.17 -17.15 18.40
C GLU A 317 9.74 -16.09 19.42
N LEU A 318 8.46 -16.06 19.78
CA LEU A 318 7.97 -15.26 20.88
C LEU A 318 8.09 -16.08 22.19
N ILE A 319 8.86 -15.58 23.12
CA ILE A 319 9.03 -16.16 24.45
C ILE A 319 8.17 -15.36 25.45
N VAL A 320 7.24 -16.05 26.08
CA VAL A 320 6.45 -15.52 27.18
C VAL A 320 7.05 -16.07 28.47
N SER A 321 7.91 -15.28 29.10
CA SER A 321 8.55 -15.62 30.38
C SER A 321 7.99 -14.70 31.46
N ASN A 322 7.83 -15.23 32.66
CA ASN A 322 7.39 -14.46 33.82
C ASN A 322 8.51 -14.24 34.87
N ASP A 323 9.74 -14.61 34.50
CA ASP A 323 10.81 -14.69 35.52
C ASP A 323 11.46 -13.35 35.81
N ILE A 324 11.91 -12.63 34.79
CA ILE A 324 12.70 -11.40 34.98
C ILE A 324 12.30 -10.36 33.96
N VAL A 325 12.16 -9.11 34.37
CA VAL A 325 12.04 -7.96 33.45
C VAL A 325 13.36 -7.79 32.71
N ILE A 326 13.36 -8.07 31.40
CA ILE A 326 14.56 -8.01 30.57
C ILE A 326 14.79 -6.65 29.93
N GLY A 327 13.79 -5.80 29.93
CA GLY A 327 13.86 -4.51 29.27
C GLY A 327 12.54 -3.80 29.21
N GLU A 328 12.46 -2.82 28.34
CA GLU A 328 11.29 -1.99 28.12
C GLU A 328 10.86 -2.08 26.64
N ALA A 329 9.65 -2.55 26.44
CA ALA A 329 9.06 -2.60 25.11
C ALA A 329 8.48 -1.23 24.76
N VAL A 330 8.70 -0.79 23.51
CA VAL A 330 8.19 0.46 22.95
C VAL A 330 7.12 0.16 21.92
N ASN A 331 5.95 0.76 22.07
CA ASN A 331 4.93 0.74 21.03
C ASN A 331 5.37 1.69 19.89
N ASN A 332 5.72 1.14 18.76
CA ASN A 332 6.25 1.88 17.61
C ASN A 332 5.27 2.90 17.01
N ILE A 333 3.99 2.91 17.42
CA ILE A 333 2.94 3.74 16.85
C ILE A 333 2.66 4.96 17.74
N ASP A 334 2.52 4.75 19.03
CA ASP A 334 2.11 5.80 19.99
C ASP A 334 3.22 6.18 21.00
N GLY A 335 4.34 5.47 20.98
CA GLY A 335 5.49 5.71 21.85
C GLY A 335 5.32 5.24 23.29
N ASN A 336 4.19 4.61 23.63
CA ASN A 336 3.99 4.08 24.96
C ASN A 336 5.03 3.00 25.26
N THR A 337 5.57 3.03 26.47
CA THR A 337 6.56 2.06 26.93
C THR A 337 6.02 1.22 28.07
N ALA A 338 6.50 0.00 28.18
CA ALA A 338 6.18 -0.89 29.30
C ALA A 338 7.35 -1.82 29.61
N PRO A 339 7.72 -1.97 30.92
CA PRO A 339 8.62 -3.04 31.32
C PRO A 339 8.05 -4.39 30.89
N THR A 340 8.92 -5.28 30.42
CA THR A 340 8.47 -6.57 29.87
C THR A 340 9.39 -7.72 30.24
N THR A 341 8.77 -8.88 30.51
CA THR A 341 9.43 -10.19 30.59
C THR A 341 9.32 -10.95 29.25
N ILE A 342 8.56 -10.39 28.26
CA ILE A 342 8.29 -11.01 26.97
C ILE A 342 9.34 -10.54 25.97
N PHE A 343 9.88 -11.47 25.20
CA PHE A 343 10.87 -11.15 24.17
C PHE A 343 10.76 -12.06 22.96
N LYS A 344 11.39 -11.63 21.88
CA LYS A 344 11.55 -12.42 20.67
C LYS A 344 12.99 -12.85 20.51
N ILE A 345 13.19 -14.10 20.11
CA ILE A 345 14.46 -14.59 19.56
C ILE A 345 14.34 -14.51 18.04
N HIS A 346 15.16 -13.70 17.42
CA HIS A 346 15.24 -13.59 15.96
C HIS A 346 16.36 -14.46 15.42
N TYR A 347 16.09 -15.22 14.37
CA TYR A 347 17.03 -16.13 13.74
C TYR A 347 17.48 -15.62 12.38
N SER A 348 18.77 -15.70 12.10
CA SER A 348 19.33 -15.33 10.80
C SER A 348 20.61 -16.11 10.51
N LYS A 349 21.05 -16.07 9.25
CA LYS A 349 22.34 -16.65 8.83
C LYS A 349 23.55 -16.10 9.62
N GLY A 350 23.46 -14.84 10.08
CA GLY A 350 24.53 -14.19 10.86
C GLY A 350 24.47 -14.44 12.35
N GLY A 351 23.56 -15.25 12.85
CA GLY A 351 23.32 -15.51 14.26
C GLY A 351 21.97 -15.02 14.75
N THR A 352 21.75 -15.13 16.06
CA THR A 352 20.52 -14.71 16.75
C THR A 352 20.65 -13.31 17.34
N HIS A 353 19.55 -12.74 17.75
CA HIS A 353 19.48 -11.62 18.70
C HIS A 353 18.11 -11.63 19.38
N ILE A 354 17.98 -11.00 20.53
CA ILE A 354 16.72 -10.84 21.22
C ILE A 354 16.26 -9.38 21.21
N SER A 355 14.96 -9.20 21.20
CA SER A 355 14.32 -7.87 21.36
C SER A 355 13.15 -7.97 22.33
N PRO A 356 12.97 -6.99 23.23
CA PRO A 356 11.78 -6.93 24.07
C PRO A 356 10.51 -6.77 23.22
N ASP A 357 9.44 -7.49 23.58
CA ASP A 357 8.16 -7.38 22.92
C ASP A 357 7.08 -6.85 23.86
N TYR A 358 6.09 -6.15 23.31
CA TYR A 358 5.06 -5.48 24.09
C TYR A 358 4.03 -6.51 24.58
N PRO A 359 3.65 -6.48 25.89
CA PRO A 359 2.66 -7.41 26.41
C PRO A 359 1.33 -7.29 25.66
N SER A 360 0.86 -8.38 25.09
CA SER A 360 -0.42 -8.41 24.41
C SER A 360 -1.56 -8.36 25.42
N LYS A 361 -2.58 -7.52 25.18
CA LYS A 361 -3.79 -7.48 26.01
C LYS A 361 -4.58 -8.79 26.01
N LYS A 362 -4.26 -9.73 25.12
CA LYS A 362 -4.90 -11.06 25.02
C LYS A 362 -4.25 -12.11 25.92
N GLU A 363 -3.16 -11.78 26.56
CA GLU A 363 -2.40 -12.70 27.43
C GLU A 363 -2.55 -12.35 28.93
N LYS A 364 -3.63 -11.58 29.24
CA LYS A 364 -4.04 -11.34 30.63
C LYS A 364 -5.17 -12.26 31.04
#